data_219ca17eb33952d643ecbaf0068b09ed
#
_entry.id   219ca17eb33952d643ecbaf0068b09ed
#
_cell.length_a   1.000
_cell.length_b   1.000
_cell.length_c   1.000
_cell.angle_alpha   90.00
_cell.angle_beta   90.00
_cell.angle_gamma   90.00
#
_symmetry.space_group_name_H-M   'P 1'
#
loop_
_entity.id
_entity.type
_entity.pdbx_description
1 polymer ?
#
loop_
_entity_poly.entity_id
_entity_poly.type
_entity_poly.pdbx_seq_one_letter_code
_entity_poly.pdbx_strand_id
1 'polypeptide(L)'
;FDAGASEAQTALSLPAELRARLTRFEIQGQRSAGAVSLSDDSLRRREVALIAGREDREGLELLSPLHYLEQALAPTADLLNGALMDILPANPDVIAMADIATLSSAEEEALLSWVDTGGMLLRFAGPRLAASDVSRSDEHPLMPVRLRAGGRTVGGAMSWGEPKELAPFKQNSPFFGLDIPADVRVSAQVMAQPDPTLAERVVASLSDGTPLVTRKAVGDGQVVLFHVTANAEWSTLPLSGLFVEMLERLAVSSSGGLPEAEDLEGTVWTPVQVLDGFGALSDAGNLPGVDGTDLIETPLGPDVQPGVYASDDRRIARNVVTADTDLTPASWPARIPVTGLTIEAEVPLGGALLSGAIALLLLDVLASLALGGRLWGARATAAVLALAVLPGFAHQAHAQSDDDFALAATSELALA
;
A
#
# COMPACT_ATOMS: atom_id res chain seq x y z
N PHE A 1 -11.42 15.00 -7.52
CA PHE A 1 -12.52 15.32 -6.58
C PHE A 1 -13.78 15.64 -7.37
N ASP A 2 -14.89 15.01 -7.00
CA ASP A 2 -16.19 15.42 -7.52
C ASP A 2 -16.54 16.81 -7.00
N ALA A 3 -17.27 17.60 -7.80
CA ALA A 3 -17.62 18.97 -7.42
C ALA A 3 -18.46 18.96 -6.11
N GLY A 4 -17.91 19.52 -5.04
CA GLY A 4 -18.53 19.57 -3.70
C GLY A 4 -18.11 18.45 -2.75
N ALA A 5 -17.25 17.52 -3.17
CA ALA A 5 -16.69 16.52 -2.27
C ALA A 5 -15.59 17.12 -1.40
N SER A 6 -15.64 16.84 -0.10
CA SER A 6 -14.58 17.20 0.88
C SER A 6 -13.52 16.12 1.02
N GLU A 7 -13.81 14.92 0.56
CA GLU A 7 -12.93 13.75 0.61
C GLU A 7 -12.86 13.04 -0.73
N ALA A 8 -11.70 12.51 -1.06
CA ALA A 8 -11.52 11.56 -2.15
C ALA A 8 -10.58 10.45 -1.68
N GLN A 9 -10.95 9.21 -1.98
CA GLN A 9 -10.16 8.04 -1.68
C GLN A 9 -9.85 7.28 -2.97
N THR A 10 -8.60 6.92 -3.14
CA THR A 10 -8.16 6.07 -4.25
C THR A 10 -7.28 4.95 -3.73
N ALA A 11 -7.43 3.76 -4.29
CA ALA A 11 -6.55 2.64 -4.01
C ALA A 11 -5.47 2.58 -5.09
N LEU A 12 -4.22 2.61 -4.67
CA LEU A 12 -3.07 2.49 -5.57
C LEU A 12 -2.48 1.08 -5.42
N SER A 13 -2.63 0.26 -6.45
CA SER A 13 -2.01 -1.07 -6.51
C SER A 13 -0.75 -1.00 -7.36
N LEU A 14 0.42 -1.16 -6.73
CA LEU A 14 1.72 -1.12 -7.38
C LEU A 14 2.53 -2.38 -7.03
N PRO A 15 3.30 -2.91 -8.00
CA PRO A 15 4.32 -3.92 -7.70
C PRO A 15 5.27 -3.44 -6.59
N ALA A 16 5.78 -4.40 -5.79
CA ALA A 16 6.61 -4.10 -4.62
C ALA A 16 7.84 -3.24 -4.95
N GLU A 17 8.47 -3.49 -6.11
CA GLU A 17 9.65 -2.74 -6.58
C GLU A 17 9.33 -1.27 -6.89
N LEU A 18 8.16 -0.99 -7.41
CA LEU A 18 7.71 0.39 -7.67
C LEU A 18 7.26 1.06 -6.37
N ARG A 19 6.56 0.33 -5.51
CA ARG A 19 6.12 0.81 -4.20
C ARG A 19 7.32 1.22 -3.33
N ALA A 20 8.37 0.40 -3.27
CA ALA A 20 9.60 0.70 -2.53
C ALA A 20 10.39 1.91 -3.05
N ARG A 21 10.10 2.37 -4.28
CA ARG A 21 10.72 3.57 -4.88
C ARG A 21 9.91 4.83 -4.69
N LEU A 22 8.71 4.74 -4.14
CA LEU A 22 7.92 5.91 -3.79
C LEU A 22 8.60 6.65 -2.65
N THR A 23 8.84 7.94 -2.85
CA THR A 23 9.45 8.81 -1.84
C THR A 23 8.46 9.79 -1.24
N ARG A 24 7.39 10.12 -1.97
CA ARG A 24 6.34 11.04 -1.50
C ARG A 24 5.08 10.91 -2.34
N PHE A 25 3.98 11.35 -1.76
CA PHE A 25 2.72 11.66 -2.43
C PHE A 25 2.51 13.18 -2.38
N GLU A 26 2.04 13.78 -3.46
CA GLU A 26 1.84 15.22 -3.56
C GLU A 26 0.49 15.52 -4.23
N ILE A 27 -0.28 16.44 -3.63
CA ILE A 27 -1.51 16.93 -4.26
C ILE A 27 -1.11 17.97 -5.32
N GLN A 28 -1.32 17.63 -6.58
CA GLN A 28 -0.94 18.47 -7.71
C GLN A 28 -1.64 19.84 -7.63
N GLY A 29 -0.87 20.89 -7.89
CA GLY A 29 -1.36 22.27 -7.88
C GLY A 29 -1.44 22.91 -6.49
N GLN A 30 -1.09 22.20 -5.42
CA GLN A 30 -1.02 22.75 -4.08
C GLN A 30 0.44 23.00 -3.67
N ARG A 31 0.70 24.19 -3.10
CA ARG A 31 2.03 24.55 -2.58
C ARG A 31 1.97 24.71 -1.07
N SER A 32 1.94 23.58 -0.37
CA SER A 32 1.87 23.54 1.07
C SER A 32 2.50 22.25 1.59
N ALA A 33 3.19 22.31 2.70
CA ALA A 33 3.71 21.11 3.37
C ALA A 33 2.60 20.11 3.75
N GLY A 34 1.39 20.59 4.02
CA GLY A 34 0.23 19.72 4.27
C GLY A 34 -0.32 19.00 3.04
N ALA A 35 0.09 19.41 1.84
CA ALA A 35 -0.27 18.74 0.58
C ALA A 35 0.76 17.69 0.14
N VAL A 36 1.81 17.48 0.94
CA VAL A 36 2.87 16.50 0.69
C VAL A 36 2.90 15.51 1.83
N SER A 37 2.80 14.23 1.50
CA SER A 37 3.02 13.11 2.43
C SER A 37 4.30 12.39 2.01
N LEU A 38 5.31 12.44 2.86
CA LEU A 38 6.58 11.75 2.66
C LEU A 38 6.41 10.27 2.99
N SER A 39 7.07 9.44 2.21
CA SER A 39 7.10 8.01 2.43
C SER A 39 8.34 7.62 3.24
N ASP A 40 8.19 6.66 4.08
CA ASP A 40 9.23 6.01 4.89
C ASP A 40 9.34 4.51 4.58
N ASP A 41 9.92 3.77 5.49
CA ASP A 41 10.07 2.32 5.34
C ASP A 41 8.75 1.55 5.33
N SER A 42 7.62 2.18 5.66
CA SER A 42 6.30 1.54 5.58
C SER A 42 5.94 1.05 4.18
N LEU A 43 6.52 1.65 3.15
CA LEU A 43 6.34 1.25 1.74
C LEU A 43 7.44 0.32 1.21
N ARG A 44 8.47 0.01 2.01
CA ARG A 44 9.55 -0.92 1.62
C ARG A 44 9.06 -2.36 1.53
N ARG A 45 9.89 -3.20 0.95
CA ARG A 45 9.73 -4.65 1.04
C ARG A 45 9.81 -5.04 2.51
N ARG A 46 8.89 -5.93 2.92
CA ARG A 46 8.86 -6.43 4.28
C ARG A 46 9.90 -7.51 4.49
N GLU A 47 10.53 -7.51 5.65
CA GLU A 47 11.39 -8.60 6.06
C GLU A 47 10.53 -9.72 6.65
N VAL A 48 10.57 -10.87 5.99
CA VAL A 48 9.77 -12.04 6.39
C VAL A 48 10.69 -13.19 6.77
N ALA A 49 10.66 -13.58 8.01
CA ALA A 49 11.36 -14.76 8.49
C ALA A 49 10.53 -16.03 8.24
N LEU A 50 11.16 -17.06 7.68
CA LEU A 50 10.54 -18.34 7.42
C LEU A 50 11.10 -19.42 8.34
N ILE A 51 10.23 -19.96 9.22
CA ILE A 51 10.61 -20.97 10.21
C ILE A 51 9.78 -22.23 9.97
N ALA A 52 10.46 -23.37 9.71
CA ALA A 52 9.82 -24.68 9.69
C ALA A 52 10.30 -25.54 10.87
N GLY A 53 9.45 -26.47 11.25
CA GLY A 53 9.88 -27.57 12.10
C GLY A 53 10.95 -28.42 11.42
N ARG A 54 11.88 -29.02 12.18
CA ARG A 54 12.88 -29.92 11.62
C ARG A 54 12.19 -31.01 10.82
N GLU A 55 12.46 -31.06 9.52
CA GLU A 55 11.97 -32.11 8.65
C GLU A 55 13.05 -33.18 8.55
N ASP A 56 12.67 -34.43 8.87
CA ASP A 56 13.52 -35.62 8.65
C ASP A 56 13.50 -36.08 7.17
N ARG A 57 12.90 -35.27 6.27
CA ARG A 57 12.75 -35.61 4.83
C ARG A 57 13.73 -34.79 4.00
N GLU A 58 15.01 -35.06 4.15
CA GLU A 58 16.04 -34.58 3.22
C GLU A 58 15.74 -35.05 1.81
N GLY A 59 15.59 -34.13 0.85
CA GLY A 59 15.53 -34.40 -0.59
C GLY A 59 14.19 -34.22 -1.30
N LEU A 60 13.11 -33.78 -0.64
CA LEU A 60 11.81 -33.53 -1.28
C LEU A 60 11.39 -32.07 -1.12
N GLU A 61 12.10 -31.14 -1.77
CA GLU A 61 11.86 -29.69 -1.70
C GLU A 61 10.40 -29.30 -1.96
N LEU A 62 9.74 -29.93 -2.94
CA LEU A 62 8.34 -29.68 -3.29
C LEU A 62 7.33 -30.13 -2.22
N LEU A 63 7.74 -30.90 -1.22
CA LEU A 63 6.91 -31.26 -0.08
C LEU A 63 7.18 -30.36 1.13
N SER A 64 8.23 -29.55 1.08
CA SER A 64 8.55 -28.60 2.14
C SER A 64 7.49 -27.50 2.20
N PRO A 65 6.90 -27.22 3.37
CA PRO A 65 6.01 -26.09 3.54
C PRO A 65 6.69 -24.75 3.22
N LEU A 66 8.01 -24.62 3.47
CA LEU A 66 8.76 -23.40 3.19
C LEU A 66 8.88 -23.12 1.70
N HIS A 67 8.97 -24.14 0.84
CA HIS A 67 9.10 -23.94 -0.60
C HIS A 67 7.99 -23.03 -1.16
N TYR A 68 6.74 -23.32 -0.81
CA TYR A 68 5.60 -22.52 -1.29
C TYR A 68 5.57 -21.12 -0.68
N LEU A 69 5.95 -20.97 0.59
CA LEU A 69 6.09 -19.67 1.23
C LEU A 69 7.20 -18.84 0.60
N GLU A 70 8.35 -19.44 0.33
CA GLU A 70 9.46 -18.79 -0.36
C GLU A 70 9.04 -18.31 -1.76
N GLN A 71 8.43 -19.19 -2.55
CA GLN A 71 7.97 -18.83 -3.91
C GLN A 71 6.91 -17.72 -3.90
N ALA A 72 6.01 -17.75 -2.92
CA ALA A 72 4.94 -16.75 -2.81
C ALA A 72 5.44 -15.39 -2.33
N LEU A 73 6.43 -15.35 -1.43
CA LEU A 73 6.90 -14.13 -0.77
C LEU A 73 8.16 -13.53 -1.41
N ALA A 74 9.04 -14.32 -2.04
CA ALA A 74 10.27 -13.84 -2.66
C ALA A 74 10.08 -12.64 -3.61
N PRO A 75 8.98 -12.54 -4.42
CA PRO A 75 8.77 -11.38 -5.27
C PRO A 75 8.48 -10.08 -4.50
N THR A 76 7.90 -10.18 -3.29
CA THR A 76 7.32 -9.03 -2.57
C THR A 76 7.96 -8.72 -1.22
N ALA A 77 8.77 -9.66 -0.68
CA ALA A 77 9.40 -9.56 0.62
C ALA A 77 10.89 -9.93 0.56
N ASP A 78 11.64 -9.47 1.55
CA ASP A 78 13.02 -9.89 1.80
C ASP A 78 13.01 -11.05 2.80
N LEU A 79 13.48 -12.22 2.37
CA LEU A 79 13.33 -13.44 3.14
C LEU A 79 14.53 -13.70 4.05
N LEU A 80 14.26 -13.96 5.32
CA LEU A 80 15.23 -14.37 6.32
C LEU A 80 15.04 -15.85 6.65
N ASN A 81 16.10 -16.62 6.53
CA ASN A 81 16.11 -18.07 6.83
C ASN A 81 17.08 -18.34 7.97
N GLY A 82 16.65 -19.07 9.00
CA GLY A 82 17.50 -19.42 10.14
C GLY A 82 16.71 -19.96 11.32
N ALA A 83 17.36 -20.13 12.46
CA ALA A 83 16.69 -20.50 13.69
C ALA A 83 16.00 -19.27 14.30
N LEU A 84 14.86 -19.48 14.99
CA LEU A 84 14.06 -18.40 15.55
C LEU A 84 14.88 -17.42 16.42
N MET A 85 15.71 -17.96 17.29
CA MET A 85 16.54 -17.13 18.21
C MET A 85 17.66 -16.35 17.51
N ASP A 86 18.07 -16.78 16.31
CA ASP A 86 19.08 -16.08 15.51
C ASP A 86 18.44 -14.95 14.67
N ILE A 87 17.15 -15.09 14.36
CA ILE A 87 16.39 -14.16 13.51
C ILE A 87 15.74 -13.04 14.33
N LEU A 88 15.21 -13.35 15.53
CA LEU A 88 14.52 -12.36 16.36
C LEU A 88 15.30 -11.05 16.60
N PRO A 89 16.67 -11.08 16.79
CA PRO A 89 17.44 -9.84 16.93
C PRO A 89 17.46 -8.94 15.68
N ALA A 90 17.17 -9.50 14.49
CA ALA A 90 17.02 -8.71 13.26
C ALA A 90 15.66 -7.97 13.19
N ASN A 91 14.77 -8.24 14.13
CA ASN A 91 13.45 -7.63 14.25
C ASN A 91 12.65 -7.62 12.92
N PRO A 92 12.39 -8.81 12.31
CA PRO A 92 11.63 -8.88 11.06
C PRO A 92 10.20 -8.36 11.23
N ASP A 93 9.58 -7.88 10.16
CA ASP A 93 8.18 -7.44 10.17
C ASP A 93 7.21 -8.61 10.37
N VAL A 94 7.55 -9.77 9.81
CA VAL A 94 6.69 -10.98 9.80
C VAL A 94 7.52 -12.21 10.09
N ILE A 95 7.03 -13.06 10.96
CA ILE A 95 7.56 -14.43 11.14
C ILE A 95 6.50 -15.43 10.71
N ALA A 96 6.80 -16.22 9.68
CA ALA A 96 5.93 -17.29 9.19
C ALA A 96 6.42 -18.65 9.71
N MET A 97 5.58 -19.32 10.48
CA MET A 97 5.86 -20.62 11.10
C MET A 97 5.02 -21.72 10.46
N ALA A 98 5.67 -22.71 9.85
CA ALA A 98 4.99 -23.81 9.20
C ALA A 98 5.05 -25.08 10.05
N ASP A 99 3.87 -25.54 10.50
CA ASP A 99 3.65 -26.77 11.29
C ASP A 99 4.54 -26.90 12.54
N ILE A 100 4.78 -25.78 13.24
CA ILE A 100 5.48 -25.75 14.51
C ILE A 100 4.44 -25.82 15.65
N ALA A 101 4.41 -26.94 16.36
CA ALA A 101 3.46 -27.18 17.44
C ALA A 101 3.98 -26.63 18.78
N THR A 102 5.24 -26.90 19.10
CA THR A 102 5.84 -26.57 20.40
C THR A 102 7.11 -25.76 20.22
N LEU A 103 7.28 -24.80 21.08
CA LEU A 103 8.48 -23.97 21.24
C LEU A 103 9.08 -24.25 22.61
N SER A 104 10.36 -23.98 22.80
CA SER A 104 10.94 -23.91 24.14
C SER A 104 10.39 -22.67 24.86
N SER A 105 10.43 -22.68 26.20
CA SER A 105 9.93 -21.54 26.99
C SER A 105 10.64 -20.23 26.64
N ALA A 106 11.94 -20.29 26.30
CA ALA A 106 12.70 -19.10 25.90
C ALA A 106 12.28 -18.57 24.51
N GLU A 107 12.03 -19.48 23.55
CA GLU A 107 11.51 -19.09 22.22
C GLU A 107 10.09 -18.53 22.30
N GLU A 108 9.26 -19.11 23.16
CA GLU A 108 7.88 -18.64 23.36
C GLU A 108 7.85 -17.24 23.98
N GLU A 109 8.64 -16.99 25.03
CA GLU A 109 8.75 -15.68 25.68
C GLU A 109 9.30 -14.61 24.73
N ALA A 110 10.38 -14.93 24.02
CA ALA A 110 10.99 -14.01 23.06
C ALA A 110 10.04 -13.69 21.88
N LEU A 111 9.35 -14.72 21.36
CA LEU A 111 8.40 -14.53 20.26
C LEU A 111 7.17 -13.75 20.72
N LEU A 112 6.68 -14.00 21.96
CA LEU A 112 5.56 -13.25 22.52
C LEU A 112 5.91 -11.77 22.70
N SER A 113 7.11 -11.48 23.23
CA SER A 113 7.61 -10.11 23.36
C SER A 113 7.72 -9.41 22.01
N TRP A 114 8.24 -10.10 20.98
CA TRP A 114 8.34 -9.55 19.64
C TRP A 114 6.96 -9.29 19.01
N VAL A 115 5.96 -10.17 19.21
CA VAL A 115 4.59 -9.90 18.75
C VAL A 115 3.98 -8.72 19.50
N ASP A 116 4.20 -8.62 20.82
CA ASP A 116 3.65 -7.55 21.68
C ASP A 116 4.13 -6.16 21.23
N THR A 117 5.36 -6.07 20.71
CA THR A 117 5.97 -4.84 20.16
C THR A 117 5.65 -4.58 18.67
N GLY A 118 4.64 -5.22 18.08
CA GLY A 118 4.17 -4.90 16.73
C GLY A 118 4.43 -5.97 15.67
N GLY A 119 5.13 -7.07 15.99
CA GLY A 119 5.43 -8.15 15.06
C GLY A 119 4.18 -8.92 14.60
N MET A 120 4.18 -9.38 13.35
CA MET A 120 3.12 -10.26 12.82
C MET A 120 3.57 -11.71 12.79
N LEU A 121 2.94 -12.57 13.59
CA LEU A 121 3.16 -14.00 13.56
C LEU A 121 2.13 -14.68 12.64
N LEU A 122 2.59 -15.25 11.53
CA LEU A 122 1.81 -16.12 10.66
C LEU A 122 2.08 -17.57 11.02
N ARG A 123 1.05 -18.32 11.39
CA ARG A 123 1.13 -19.75 11.67
C ARG A 123 0.36 -20.53 10.62
N PHE A 124 0.96 -21.59 10.14
CA PHE A 124 0.30 -22.57 9.28
C PHE A 124 0.13 -23.87 10.04
N ALA A 125 -1.09 -24.40 10.02
CA ALA A 125 -1.35 -25.70 10.60
C ALA A 125 -0.67 -26.82 9.81
N GLY A 126 -0.55 -27.99 10.45
CA GLY A 126 -0.05 -29.17 9.83
C GLY A 126 -0.25 -30.40 10.74
N PRO A 127 0.27 -31.58 10.33
CA PRO A 127 0.11 -32.81 11.08
C PRO A 127 0.62 -32.73 12.54
N ARG A 128 1.71 -31.97 12.78
CA ARG A 128 2.29 -31.82 14.13
C ARG A 128 1.39 -30.98 15.02
N LEU A 129 0.92 -29.84 14.51
CA LEU A 129 -0.04 -29.00 15.25
C LEU A 129 -1.36 -29.75 15.48
N ALA A 130 -1.83 -30.50 14.49
CA ALA A 130 -3.03 -31.33 14.61
C ALA A 130 -2.91 -32.42 15.68
N ALA A 131 -1.72 -32.97 15.88
CA ALA A 131 -1.45 -34.00 16.88
C ALA A 131 -1.13 -33.45 18.29
N SER A 132 -0.75 -32.15 18.38
CA SER A 132 -0.35 -31.52 19.65
C SER A 132 -1.54 -31.16 20.52
N ASP A 133 -1.26 -30.85 21.80
CA ASP A 133 -2.25 -30.32 22.75
C ASP A 133 -2.24 -28.77 22.82
N VAL A 134 -1.46 -28.11 21.98
CA VAL A 134 -1.37 -26.65 21.95
C VAL A 134 -2.75 -26.03 21.74
N SER A 135 -3.12 -25.10 22.60
CA SER A 135 -4.40 -24.37 22.57
C SER A 135 -5.67 -25.23 22.58
N ARG A 136 -5.64 -26.42 23.21
CA ARG A 136 -6.82 -27.28 23.29
C ARG A 136 -7.58 -27.11 24.59
N SER A 137 -6.88 -27.19 25.74
CA SER A 137 -7.51 -26.99 27.07
C SER A 137 -7.65 -25.50 27.37
N ASP A 138 -6.56 -24.75 27.18
CA ASP A 138 -6.48 -23.33 27.43
C ASP A 138 -6.05 -22.59 26.16
N GLU A 139 -6.38 -21.31 26.07
CA GLU A 139 -5.96 -20.48 24.97
C GLU A 139 -4.46 -20.17 25.07
N HIS A 140 -3.69 -20.60 24.10
CA HIS A 140 -2.27 -20.30 24.03
C HIS A 140 -2.05 -18.86 23.56
N PRO A 141 -1.14 -18.06 24.17
CA PRO A 141 -0.95 -16.65 23.81
C PRO A 141 -0.60 -16.44 22.33
N LEU A 142 0.23 -17.33 21.77
CA LEU A 142 0.65 -17.32 20.37
C LEU A 142 -0.29 -18.11 19.43
N MET A 143 -1.57 -18.26 19.83
CA MET A 143 -2.62 -18.86 18.99
C MET A 143 -3.85 -17.96 19.02
N PRO A 144 -4.48 -17.69 17.85
CA PRO A 144 -5.64 -16.81 17.80
C PRO A 144 -6.91 -17.44 18.36
N VAL A 145 -6.97 -18.79 18.39
CA VAL A 145 -8.14 -19.54 18.84
C VAL A 145 -7.75 -20.83 19.54
N ARG A 146 -8.64 -21.36 20.37
CA ARG A 146 -8.51 -22.74 20.86
C ARG A 146 -8.79 -23.73 19.74
N LEU A 147 -8.07 -24.83 19.73
CA LEU A 147 -8.19 -25.87 18.72
C LEU A 147 -8.99 -27.06 19.25
N ARG A 148 -9.77 -27.70 18.38
CA ARG A 148 -10.44 -28.97 18.71
C ARG A 148 -9.46 -30.14 18.56
N ALA A 149 -9.66 -31.17 19.34
CA ALA A 149 -8.98 -32.45 19.14
C ALA A 149 -9.46 -33.08 17.81
N GLY A 150 -8.53 -33.54 17.01
CA GLY A 150 -8.79 -34.13 15.68
C GLY A 150 -9.07 -33.08 14.61
N GLY A 151 -8.34 -33.15 13.50
CA GLY A 151 -8.61 -32.42 12.27
C GLY A 151 -9.77 -33.03 11.49
N ARG A 152 -10.29 -32.29 10.50
CA ARG A 152 -11.17 -32.84 9.45
C ARG A 152 -10.35 -33.18 8.22
N THR A 153 -10.57 -34.35 7.64
CA THR A 153 -9.97 -34.78 6.38
C THR A 153 -11.03 -35.40 5.46
N VAL A 154 -10.89 -35.28 4.18
CA VAL A 154 -11.71 -36.01 3.20
C VAL A 154 -11.42 -37.50 3.33
N GLY A 155 -12.44 -38.35 3.53
CA GLY A 155 -12.31 -39.79 3.66
C GLY A 155 -11.98 -40.32 5.08
N GLY A 156 -11.78 -39.46 6.09
CA GLY A 156 -11.53 -39.84 7.47
C GLY A 156 -12.80 -40.09 8.29
N ALA A 157 -12.66 -40.53 9.55
CA ALA A 157 -13.79 -40.82 10.47
C ALA A 157 -14.65 -39.58 10.81
N MET A 158 -14.12 -38.37 10.64
CA MET A 158 -14.84 -37.08 10.68
C MET A 158 -14.80 -36.38 9.32
N SER A 159 -15.16 -37.12 8.28
CA SER A 159 -14.98 -36.78 6.89
C SER A 159 -15.90 -35.64 6.43
N TRP A 160 -15.35 -34.72 5.64
CA TRP A 160 -16.11 -34.05 4.60
C TRP A 160 -16.38 -35.04 3.46
N GLY A 161 -17.57 -35.05 2.89
CA GLY A 161 -17.86 -35.86 1.72
C GLY A 161 -17.05 -35.45 0.48
N GLU A 162 -16.78 -34.13 0.37
CA GLU A 162 -16.02 -33.50 -0.73
C GLU A 162 -15.16 -32.36 -0.22
N PRO A 163 -14.03 -32.01 -0.91
CA PRO A 163 -13.25 -30.82 -0.60
C PRO A 163 -14.11 -29.54 -0.62
N LYS A 164 -13.83 -28.61 0.31
CA LYS A 164 -14.62 -27.39 0.46
C LYS A 164 -13.99 -26.23 -0.28
N GLU A 165 -14.84 -25.37 -0.85
CA GLU A 165 -14.47 -24.10 -1.46
C GLU A 165 -14.35 -23.02 -0.36
N LEU A 166 -13.67 -21.92 -0.67
CA LEU A 166 -13.64 -20.75 0.18
C LEU A 166 -14.99 -19.98 0.04
N ALA A 167 -15.44 -19.41 1.15
CA ALA A 167 -16.54 -18.44 1.11
C ALA A 167 -16.02 -17.06 0.68
N PRO A 168 -16.86 -16.20 0.08
CA PRO A 168 -16.51 -14.82 -0.23
C PRO A 168 -16.01 -14.07 1.01
N PHE A 169 -14.97 -13.25 0.83
CA PHE A 169 -14.39 -12.47 1.92
C PHE A 169 -15.32 -11.34 2.37
N LYS A 170 -15.47 -11.18 3.69
CA LYS A 170 -16.27 -10.11 4.28
C LYS A 170 -15.57 -8.76 4.15
N GLN A 171 -16.32 -7.66 4.21
CA GLN A 171 -15.77 -6.29 4.11
C GLN A 171 -14.72 -5.95 5.17
N ASN A 172 -14.82 -6.52 6.37
CA ASN A 172 -13.85 -6.33 7.47
C ASN A 172 -12.66 -7.29 7.39
N SER A 173 -12.59 -8.14 6.38
CA SER A 173 -11.44 -9.03 6.14
C SER A 173 -10.31 -8.28 5.45
N PRO A 174 -9.04 -8.51 5.80
CA PRO A 174 -7.90 -7.99 5.03
C PRO A 174 -7.90 -8.51 3.57
N PHE A 175 -8.63 -9.58 3.31
CA PHE A 175 -8.73 -10.23 2.00
C PHE A 175 -9.92 -9.73 1.15
N PHE A 176 -10.69 -8.77 1.65
CA PHE A 176 -11.84 -8.24 0.91
C PHE A 176 -11.44 -7.72 -0.48
N GLY A 177 -12.21 -8.12 -1.49
CA GLY A 177 -11.98 -7.74 -2.89
C GLY A 177 -10.97 -8.63 -3.63
N LEU A 178 -10.38 -9.66 -3.00
CA LEU A 178 -9.62 -10.68 -3.71
C LEU A 178 -10.56 -11.66 -4.42
N ASP A 179 -10.21 -12.03 -5.64
CA ASP A 179 -10.92 -13.04 -6.42
C ASP A 179 -10.56 -14.44 -5.92
N ILE A 180 -11.58 -15.29 -5.71
CA ILE A 180 -11.40 -16.67 -5.26
C ILE A 180 -11.51 -17.60 -6.47
N PRO A 181 -10.38 -18.21 -6.93
CA PRO A 181 -10.43 -19.17 -8.03
C PRO A 181 -11.24 -20.42 -7.65
N ALA A 182 -12.03 -20.94 -8.57
CA ALA A 182 -12.93 -22.09 -8.33
C ALA A 182 -12.19 -23.43 -8.09
N ASP A 183 -10.92 -23.49 -8.43
CA ASP A 183 -10.02 -24.64 -8.22
C ASP A 183 -9.35 -24.63 -6.83
N VAL A 184 -9.50 -23.55 -6.06
CA VAL A 184 -9.01 -23.48 -4.68
C VAL A 184 -9.96 -24.25 -3.77
N ARG A 185 -9.46 -25.39 -3.25
CA ARG A 185 -10.23 -26.31 -2.42
C ARG A 185 -9.43 -26.76 -1.21
N VAL A 186 -10.13 -27.02 -0.12
CA VAL A 186 -9.56 -27.51 1.14
C VAL A 186 -10.06 -28.94 1.38
N SER A 187 -9.13 -29.88 1.52
CA SER A 187 -9.38 -31.31 1.77
C SER A 187 -9.16 -31.71 3.22
N ALA A 188 -8.35 -30.96 3.96
CA ALA A 188 -8.09 -31.18 5.39
C ALA A 188 -7.84 -29.85 6.12
N GLN A 189 -8.15 -29.80 7.40
CA GLN A 189 -7.85 -28.63 8.25
C GLN A 189 -7.85 -28.98 9.73
N VAL A 190 -7.20 -28.13 10.53
CA VAL A 190 -7.37 -28.12 12.00
C VAL A 190 -8.60 -27.29 12.34
N MET A 191 -9.45 -27.81 13.22
CA MET A 191 -10.70 -27.15 13.59
C MET A 191 -10.52 -26.20 14.77
N ALA A 192 -11.05 -24.99 14.65
CA ALA A 192 -11.24 -24.10 15.80
C ALA A 192 -12.32 -24.67 16.74
N GLN A 193 -12.12 -24.50 18.05
CA GLN A 193 -13.15 -24.79 19.05
C GLN A 193 -14.23 -23.71 18.97
N PRO A 194 -15.53 -24.08 19.00
CA PRO A 194 -16.59 -23.08 19.08
C PRO A 194 -16.44 -22.20 20.33
N ASP A 195 -16.46 -20.91 20.13
CA ASP A 195 -16.33 -19.89 21.15
C ASP A 195 -17.21 -18.70 20.78
N PRO A 196 -17.85 -17.98 21.72
CA PRO A 196 -18.67 -16.80 21.42
C PRO A 196 -17.91 -15.70 20.66
N THR A 197 -16.58 -15.57 20.87
CA THR A 197 -15.73 -14.56 20.25
C THR A 197 -15.10 -15.03 18.93
N LEU A 198 -15.28 -16.30 18.56
CA LEU A 198 -14.69 -16.89 17.35
C LEU A 198 -15.06 -16.10 16.08
N ALA A 199 -16.31 -15.64 15.98
CA ALA A 199 -16.79 -14.93 14.80
C ALA A 199 -16.04 -13.62 14.52
N GLU A 200 -15.54 -12.96 15.54
CA GLU A 200 -14.76 -11.71 15.47
C GLU A 200 -13.31 -11.97 15.03
N ARG A 201 -12.82 -13.18 15.32
CA ARG A 201 -11.44 -13.60 14.99
C ARG A 201 -11.32 -14.23 13.61
N VAL A 202 -12.45 -14.58 12.95
CA VAL A 202 -12.45 -15.22 11.62
C VAL A 202 -12.32 -14.17 10.52
N VAL A 203 -11.22 -14.21 9.77
CA VAL A 203 -10.95 -13.33 8.63
C VAL A 203 -11.17 -14.02 7.26
N ALA A 204 -11.13 -15.35 7.24
CA ALA A 204 -11.54 -16.15 6.08
C ALA A 204 -12.23 -17.42 6.53
N SER A 205 -13.26 -17.87 5.80
CA SER A 205 -14.02 -19.09 6.08
C SER A 205 -14.22 -19.94 4.83
N LEU A 206 -14.55 -21.20 5.03
CA LEU A 206 -14.99 -22.09 3.98
C LEU A 206 -16.49 -21.94 3.71
N SER A 207 -16.98 -22.50 2.62
CA SER A 207 -18.38 -22.45 2.19
C SER A 207 -19.35 -23.06 3.21
N ASP A 208 -18.89 -23.94 4.10
CA ASP A 208 -19.68 -24.51 5.20
C ASP A 208 -19.61 -23.67 6.50
N GLY A 209 -18.97 -22.49 6.46
CA GLY A 209 -18.82 -21.57 7.60
C GLY A 209 -17.68 -21.91 8.53
N THR A 210 -16.89 -22.96 8.29
CA THR A 210 -15.74 -23.28 9.15
C THR A 210 -14.60 -22.29 8.90
N PRO A 211 -13.86 -21.85 9.96
CA PRO A 211 -12.74 -20.94 9.82
C PRO A 211 -11.60 -21.52 9.00
N LEU A 212 -11.11 -20.76 8.01
CA LEU A 212 -9.89 -21.07 7.26
C LEU A 212 -8.71 -20.25 7.78
N VAL A 213 -8.94 -18.97 8.08
CA VAL A 213 -7.93 -18.08 8.65
C VAL A 213 -8.54 -17.35 9.84
N THR A 214 -7.83 -17.38 10.96
CA THR A 214 -8.21 -16.67 12.19
C THR A 214 -7.11 -15.72 12.62
N ARG A 215 -7.48 -14.62 13.30
CA ARG A 215 -6.58 -13.56 13.73
C ARG A 215 -6.89 -13.12 15.15
N LYS A 216 -5.85 -12.74 15.91
CA LYS A 216 -5.93 -12.13 17.23
C LYS A 216 -4.87 -11.05 17.36
N ALA A 217 -5.24 -9.90 17.89
CA ALA A 217 -4.29 -8.87 18.30
C ALA A 217 -3.62 -9.28 19.62
N VAL A 218 -2.33 -8.98 19.75
CA VAL A 218 -1.51 -9.21 20.95
C VAL A 218 -0.57 -8.01 21.06
N GLY A 219 -0.78 -7.15 22.08
CA GLY A 219 -0.11 -5.86 22.13
C GLY A 219 -0.38 -5.04 20.87
N ASP A 220 0.68 -4.51 20.27
CA ASP A 220 0.64 -3.76 19.01
C ASP A 220 0.73 -4.66 17.76
N GLY A 221 1.06 -5.94 17.96
CA GLY A 221 1.16 -6.93 16.91
C GLY A 221 -0.06 -7.84 16.79
N GLN A 222 0.11 -8.92 16.04
CA GLN A 222 -0.98 -9.85 15.78
C GLN A 222 -0.49 -11.26 15.49
N VAL A 223 -1.34 -12.23 15.84
CA VAL A 223 -1.15 -13.64 15.51
C VAL A 223 -2.23 -14.07 14.52
N VAL A 224 -1.82 -14.64 13.40
CA VAL A 224 -2.70 -15.15 12.34
C VAL A 224 -2.44 -16.65 12.18
N LEU A 225 -3.50 -17.44 12.14
CA LEU A 225 -3.43 -18.87 11.89
C LEU A 225 -4.18 -19.23 10.61
N PHE A 226 -3.48 -19.85 9.68
CA PHE A 226 -4.06 -20.62 8.59
C PHE A 226 -4.33 -22.04 9.09
N HIS A 227 -5.58 -22.45 9.08
CA HIS A 227 -6.02 -23.77 9.57
C HIS A 227 -5.66 -24.92 8.62
N VAL A 228 -4.86 -24.64 7.60
CA VAL A 228 -4.34 -25.57 6.58
C VAL A 228 -2.82 -25.51 6.54
N THR A 229 -2.21 -26.44 5.82
CA THR A 229 -0.77 -26.47 5.61
C THR A 229 -0.32 -25.39 4.61
N ALA A 230 0.93 -24.95 4.73
CA ALA A 230 1.54 -24.02 3.77
C ALA A 230 1.94 -24.70 2.45
N ASN A 231 1.86 -26.03 2.36
CA ASN A 231 2.06 -26.81 1.14
C ASN A 231 0.70 -27.33 0.60
N ALA A 232 0.76 -28.05 -0.54
CA ALA A 232 -0.42 -28.56 -1.22
C ALA A 232 -1.01 -29.85 -0.59
N GLU A 233 -0.62 -30.22 0.65
CA GLU A 233 -1.07 -31.47 1.27
C GLU A 233 -2.54 -31.43 1.70
N TRP A 234 -2.98 -30.30 2.30
CA TRP A 234 -4.33 -30.12 2.82
C TRP A 234 -5.23 -29.22 1.98
N SER A 235 -4.68 -28.47 1.06
CA SER A 235 -5.43 -27.57 0.17
C SER A 235 -4.68 -27.27 -1.12
N THR A 236 -5.42 -26.87 -2.15
CA THR A 236 -4.80 -26.33 -3.38
C THR A 236 -4.47 -24.84 -3.27
N LEU A 237 -4.77 -24.21 -2.12
CA LEU A 237 -4.52 -22.79 -1.89
C LEU A 237 -3.06 -22.38 -2.17
N PRO A 238 -2.00 -23.10 -1.71
CA PRO A 238 -0.61 -22.74 -1.97
C PRO A 238 -0.19 -22.80 -3.45
N LEU A 239 -1.01 -23.44 -4.30
CA LEU A 239 -0.78 -23.53 -5.74
C LEU A 239 -1.45 -22.39 -6.53
N SER A 240 -2.17 -21.49 -5.86
CA SER A 240 -2.98 -20.44 -6.47
C SER A 240 -2.34 -19.06 -6.31
N GLY A 241 -2.65 -18.13 -7.25
CA GLY A 241 -2.31 -16.72 -7.12
C GLY A 241 -2.96 -16.07 -5.89
N LEU A 242 -4.14 -16.56 -5.48
CA LEU A 242 -4.81 -16.09 -4.27
C LEU A 242 -3.93 -16.22 -3.01
N PHE A 243 -3.14 -17.28 -2.90
CA PHE A 243 -2.22 -17.47 -1.77
C PHE A 243 -1.17 -16.35 -1.69
N VAL A 244 -0.59 -16.00 -2.84
CA VAL A 244 0.37 -14.90 -2.94
C VAL A 244 -0.28 -13.57 -2.52
N GLU A 245 -1.46 -13.25 -3.06
CA GLU A 245 -2.19 -12.04 -2.74
C GLU A 245 -2.61 -11.96 -1.26
N MET A 246 -3.02 -13.08 -0.66
CA MET A 246 -3.34 -13.16 0.76
C MET A 246 -2.12 -12.89 1.64
N LEU A 247 -0.97 -13.50 1.32
CA LEU A 247 0.28 -13.30 2.06
C LEU A 247 0.80 -11.87 1.90
N GLU A 248 0.75 -11.30 0.70
CA GLU A 248 1.14 -9.92 0.44
C GLU A 248 0.28 -8.94 1.25
N ARG A 249 -1.04 -9.12 1.26
CA ARG A 249 -1.93 -8.26 2.06
C ARG A 249 -1.67 -8.36 3.56
N LEU A 250 -1.38 -9.54 4.08
CA LEU A 250 -1.00 -9.71 5.48
C LEU A 250 0.36 -9.04 5.75
N ALA A 251 1.36 -9.27 4.92
CA ALA A 251 2.67 -8.65 5.09
C ALA A 251 2.60 -7.11 5.05
N VAL A 252 1.79 -6.54 4.16
CA VAL A 252 1.58 -5.09 4.10
C VAL A 252 0.79 -4.57 5.31
N SER A 253 -0.10 -5.37 5.87
CA SER A 253 -0.88 -4.99 7.07
C SER A 253 -0.11 -5.13 8.38
N SER A 254 1.11 -5.72 8.34
CA SER A 254 2.02 -5.71 9.48
C SER A 254 2.63 -4.31 9.60
N SER A 255 2.42 -3.63 10.70
CA SER A 255 2.96 -2.31 11.02
C SER A 255 2.69 -1.19 10.00
N GLY A 256 1.61 -0.47 10.22
CA GLY A 256 1.26 0.75 9.49
C GLY A 256 1.34 2.03 10.31
N GLY A 257 1.81 1.97 11.55
CA GLY A 257 1.93 3.11 12.46
C GLY A 257 3.36 3.67 12.51
N LEU A 258 3.49 4.93 12.89
CA LEU A 258 4.76 5.45 13.41
C LEU A 258 5.14 4.57 14.62
N PRO A 259 6.42 4.21 14.80
CA PRO A 259 6.86 3.51 15.99
C PRO A 259 6.51 4.34 17.23
N GLU A 260 6.28 3.69 18.36
CA GLU A 260 6.08 4.39 19.62
C GLU A 260 7.41 5.02 20.09
N ALA A 261 7.32 6.07 20.89
CA ALA A 261 8.50 6.78 21.38
C ALA A 261 9.44 5.86 22.20
N GLU A 262 8.83 4.91 22.93
CA GLU A 262 9.52 3.91 23.76
C GLU A 262 10.38 2.95 22.92
N ASP A 263 9.94 2.62 21.69
CA ASP A 263 10.68 1.76 20.76
C ASP A 263 11.95 2.41 20.21
N LEU A 264 12.02 3.74 20.31
CA LEU A 264 13.14 4.54 19.80
C LEU A 264 14.05 5.06 20.91
N GLU A 265 13.82 4.69 22.17
CA GLU A 265 14.62 5.13 23.30
C GLU A 265 16.10 4.78 23.10
N GLY A 266 16.97 5.77 23.31
CA GLY A 266 18.43 5.62 23.17
C GLY A 266 18.93 5.56 21.72
N THR A 267 18.07 5.78 20.73
CA THR A 267 18.48 5.90 19.32
C THR A 267 18.64 7.36 18.91
N VAL A 268 19.47 7.63 17.90
CA VAL A 268 19.64 8.97 17.33
C VAL A 268 19.27 8.95 15.85
N TRP A 269 18.42 9.88 15.46
CA TRP A 269 17.88 10.01 14.11
C TRP A 269 18.39 11.24 13.41
N THR A 270 19.08 11.06 12.31
CA THR A 270 19.65 12.16 11.52
C THR A 270 18.69 12.57 10.42
N PRO A 271 18.31 13.86 10.32
CA PRO A 271 17.50 14.32 9.20
C PRO A 271 18.28 14.17 7.88
N VAL A 272 17.66 13.53 6.90
CA VAL A 272 18.22 13.34 5.54
C VAL A 272 17.63 14.37 4.58
N GLN A 273 16.32 14.57 4.67
CA GLN A 273 15.57 15.53 3.86
C GLN A 273 14.61 16.29 4.75
N VAL A 274 14.41 17.57 4.49
CA VAL A 274 13.45 18.42 5.19
C VAL A 274 12.46 19.04 4.22
N LEU A 275 11.22 19.18 4.68
CA LEU A 275 10.11 19.74 3.92
C LEU A 275 9.89 21.16 4.40
N ASP A 276 9.94 22.14 3.49
CA ASP A 276 9.60 23.52 3.82
C ASP A 276 8.09 23.76 3.86
N GLY A 277 7.65 24.94 4.35
CA GLY A 277 6.23 25.28 4.47
C GLY A 277 5.49 25.35 3.13
N PHE A 278 6.19 25.38 2.02
CA PHE A 278 5.63 25.40 0.65
C PHE A 278 5.58 24.02 0.00
N GLY A 279 6.00 22.98 0.73
CA GLY A 279 6.02 21.61 0.21
C GLY A 279 7.26 21.26 -0.63
N ALA A 280 8.29 22.12 -0.62
CA ALA A 280 9.54 21.79 -1.30
C ALA A 280 10.44 20.95 -0.39
N LEU A 281 10.92 19.81 -0.92
CA LEU A 281 11.82 18.90 -0.24
C LEU A 281 13.26 19.28 -0.58
N SER A 282 14.10 19.45 0.43
CA SER A 282 15.49 19.77 0.30
C SER A 282 16.38 18.86 1.17
N ASP A 283 17.65 18.76 0.81
CA ASP A 283 18.65 18.07 1.63
C ASP A 283 18.76 18.74 3.00
N ALA A 284 18.79 17.95 4.07
CA ALA A 284 18.88 18.46 5.44
C ALA A 284 20.26 19.07 5.79
N GLY A 285 21.27 18.84 4.96
CA GLY A 285 22.62 19.38 5.16
C GLY A 285 23.26 18.92 6.48
N ASN A 286 23.62 19.88 7.34
CA ASN A 286 24.29 19.62 8.63
C ASN A 286 23.36 19.82 9.83
N LEU A 287 22.07 19.56 9.70
CA LEU A 287 21.15 19.60 10.85
C LEU A 287 21.57 18.54 11.89
N PRO A 288 21.47 18.84 13.18
CA PRO A 288 21.81 17.89 14.23
C PRO A 288 20.85 16.71 14.23
N GLY A 289 21.32 15.55 14.68
CA GLY A 289 20.48 14.40 14.96
C GLY A 289 19.54 14.67 16.12
N VAL A 290 18.39 14.05 16.11
CA VAL A 290 17.33 14.13 17.11
C VAL A 290 17.27 12.80 17.86
N ASP A 291 17.04 12.83 19.17
CA ASP A 291 16.79 11.63 19.96
C ASP A 291 15.50 10.95 19.45
N GLY A 292 15.47 9.61 19.46
CA GLY A 292 14.34 8.87 18.91
C GLY A 292 13.01 9.16 19.62
N THR A 293 13.05 9.31 20.94
CA THR A 293 11.87 9.69 21.73
C THR A 293 11.40 11.09 21.35
N ASP A 294 12.33 12.05 21.27
CA ASP A 294 12.01 13.42 20.85
C ASP A 294 11.51 13.50 19.42
N LEU A 295 12.00 12.63 18.54
CA LEU A 295 11.53 12.57 17.15
C LEU A 295 10.03 12.32 17.07
N ILE A 296 9.47 11.48 17.96
CA ILE A 296 8.05 11.12 17.96
C ILE A 296 7.20 12.09 18.79
N GLU A 297 7.64 12.42 20.02
CA GLU A 297 6.84 13.18 20.97
C GLU A 297 6.88 14.68 20.74
N THR A 298 8.01 15.20 20.22
CA THR A 298 8.14 16.64 20.01
C THR A 298 7.27 17.12 18.85
N PRO A 299 6.43 18.15 19.07
CA PRO A 299 5.69 18.77 17.98
C PRO A 299 6.61 19.30 16.89
N LEU A 300 6.15 19.24 15.63
CA LEU A 300 6.91 19.78 14.51
C LEU A 300 7.20 21.27 14.70
N GLY A 301 8.47 21.63 14.55
CA GLY A 301 8.97 22.97 14.79
C GLY A 301 10.43 23.13 14.42
N PRO A 302 11.14 24.09 15.02
CA PRO A 302 12.58 24.31 14.76
C PRO A 302 13.48 23.11 15.14
N ASP A 303 13.09 22.40 16.21
CA ASP A 303 13.86 21.27 16.75
C ASP A 303 13.59 19.98 16.00
N VAL A 304 12.35 19.72 15.62
CA VAL A 304 11.93 18.57 14.79
C VAL A 304 11.20 19.10 13.56
N GLN A 305 11.91 19.20 12.44
CA GLN A 305 11.33 19.70 11.19
C GLN A 305 10.57 18.58 10.47
N PRO A 306 9.50 18.90 9.70
CA PRO A 306 8.91 17.90 8.83
C PRO A 306 9.93 17.43 7.80
N GLY A 307 10.04 16.12 7.59
CA GLY A 307 11.08 15.57 6.75
C GLY A 307 11.25 14.08 6.91
N VAL A 308 12.32 13.55 6.32
CA VAL A 308 12.71 12.15 6.43
C VAL A 308 13.97 12.06 7.29
N TYR A 309 13.90 11.25 8.32
CA TYR A 309 14.98 10.96 9.26
C TYR A 309 15.49 9.55 9.07
N ALA A 310 16.78 9.34 9.23
CA ALA A 310 17.41 8.02 9.14
C ALA A 310 18.22 7.70 10.39
N SER A 311 18.20 6.44 10.79
CA SER A 311 19.07 5.85 11.79
C SER A 311 19.43 4.45 11.32
N ASP A 312 20.72 4.16 11.21
CA ASP A 312 21.23 2.93 10.58
C ASP A 312 20.55 2.66 9.22
N ASP A 313 19.86 1.54 9.06
CA ASP A 313 19.15 1.18 7.83
C ASP A 313 17.66 1.57 7.83
N ARG A 314 17.17 2.21 8.90
CA ARG A 314 15.76 2.60 9.06
C ARG A 314 15.51 4.06 8.68
N ARG A 315 14.29 4.33 8.18
CA ARG A 315 13.82 5.68 7.85
C ARG A 315 12.43 5.93 8.41
N ILE A 316 12.24 7.10 8.98
CA ILE A 316 10.95 7.58 9.51
C ILE A 316 10.62 8.90 8.82
N ALA A 317 9.38 9.05 8.36
CA ALA A 317 8.87 10.30 7.81
C ALA A 317 8.04 11.04 8.86
N ARG A 318 8.42 12.29 9.15
CA ARG A 318 7.64 13.21 9.98
C ARG A 318 6.83 14.11 9.06
N ASN A 319 5.57 13.75 8.86
CA ASN A 319 4.63 14.47 8.00
C ASN A 319 3.88 15.55 8.79
N VAL A 320 3.54 16.65 8.11
CA VAL A 320 2.77 17.77 8.73
C VAL A 320 1.33 17.35 9.00
N VAL A 321 0.75 16.54 8.13
CA VAL A 321 -0.61 16.01 8.26
C VAL A 321 -0.51 14.49 8.42
N THR A 322 -1.17 13.98 9.46
CA THR A 322 -1.33 12.56 9.76
C THR A 322 -2.81 12.20 9.72
N ALA A 323 -3.13 10.92 9.85
CA ALA A 323 -4.53 10.43 9.90
C ALA A 323 -5.34 11.08 11.05
N ASP A 324 -4.67 11.43 12.16
CA ASP A 324 -5.29 12.00 13.36
C ASP A 324 -5.32 13.54 13.36
N THR A 325 -4.82 14.17 12.28
CA THR A 325 -4.76 15.63 12.20
C THR A 325 -6.15 16.21 11.91
N ASP A 326 -6.70 16.95 12.86
CA ASP A 326 -7.94 17.70 12.67
C ASP A 326 -7.67 19.04 11.95
N LEU A 327 -8.11 19.12 10.69
CA LEU A 327 -7.92 20.30 9.86
C LEU A 327 -9.02 21.34 10.15
N THR A 328 -8.69 22.35 10.94
CA THR A 328 -9.59 23.47 11.21
C THR A 328 -9.23 24.69 10.36
N PRO A 329 -10.23 25.44 9.82
CA PRO A 329 -9.96 26.66 9.08
C PRO A 329 -9.20 27.68 9.94
N ALA A 330 -8.08 28.21 9.42
CA ALA A 330 -7.32 29.25 10.11
C ALA A 330 -8.15 30.55 10.23
N SER A 331 -8.22 31.07 11.43
CA SER A 331 -8.86 32.35 11.70
C SER A 331 -7.82 33.48 11.63
N TRP A 332 -7.92 34.34 10.63
CA TRP A 332 -6.98 35.45 10.44
C TRP A 332 -7.58 36.78 10.95
N PRO A 333 -6.77 37.64 11.56
CA PRO A 333 -7.22 39.01 11.88
C PRO A 333 -7.71 39.74 10.64
N ALA A 334 -8.77 40.56 10.75
CA ALA A 334 -9.40 41.27 9.63
C ALA A 334 -8.45 42.15 8.79
N ARG A 335 -7.28 42.53 9.34
CA ARG A 335 -6.23 43.28 8.61
C ARG A 335 -5.41 42.45 7.64
N ILE A 336 -5.51 41.10 7.69
CA ILE A 336 -4.81 40.23 6.79
C ILE A 336 -5.79 39.74 5.70
N PRO A 337 -5.61 40.16 4.44
CA PRO A 337 -6.47 39.65 3.37
C PRO A 337 -6.21 38.16 3.16
N VAL A 338 -7.24 37.36 3.38
CA VAL A 338 -7.20 35.95 3.07
C VAL A 338 -7.63 35.76 1.61
N THR A 339 -6.67 35.45 0.74
CA THR A 339 -6.95 35.03 -0.63
C THR A 339 -6.97 33.53 -0.66
N GLY A 340 -8.07 32.91 -1.11
CA GLY A 340 -8.12 31.46 -1.35
C GLY A 340 -7.14 31.05 -2.44
N LEU A 341 -6.75 29.77 -2.45
CA LEU A 341 -6.00 29.14 -3.52
C LEU A 341 -6.91 29.05 -4.78
N THR A 342 -7.22 30.19 -5.37
CA THR A 342 -7.85 30.21 -6.68
C THR A 342 -6.75 29.92 -7.69
N ILE A 343 -6.80 28.76 -8.31
CA ILE A 343 -6.03 28.48 -9.53
C ILE A 343 -6.53 29.49 -10.54
N GLU A 344 -5.73 30.55 -10.83
CA GLU A 344 -6.05 31.46 -11.93
C GLU A 344 -6.12 30.60 -13.20
N ALA A 345 -7.31 30.56 -13.81
CA ALA A 345 -7.49 29.84 -15.06
C ALA A 345 -6.50 30.40 -16.07
N GLU A 346 -5.65 29.57 -16.63
CA GLU A 346 -4.74 29.94 -17.69
C GLU A 346 -5.56 30.52 -18.85
N VAL A 347 -5.31 31.78 -19.19
CA VAL A 347 -5.96 32.41 -20.34
C VAL A 347 -5.12 32.07 -21.58
N PRO A 348 -5.60 31.22 -22.49
CA PRO A 348 -4.86 30.82 -23.67
C PRO A 348 -4.75 32.02 -24.65
N LEU A 349 -3.65 32.77 -24.56
CA LEU A 349 -3.40 33.94 -25.41
C LEU A 349 -3.05 33.56 -26.86
N GLY A 350 -2.77 32.30 -27.16
CA GLY A 350 -2.37 31.82 -28.47
C GLY A 350 -3.36 32.18 -29.59
N GLY A 351 -4.67 32.02 -29.34
CA GLY A 351 -5.71 32.39 -30.29
C GLY A 351 -5.76 33.91 -30.59
N ALA A 352 -5.63 34.72 -29.54
CA ALA A 352 -5.64 36.18 -29.68
C ALA A 352 -4.40 36.69 -30.43
N LEU A 353 -3.22 36.15 -30.11
CA LEU A 353 -1.96 36.51 -30.79
C LEU A 353 -1.98 36.08 -32.25
N LEU A 354 -2.47 34.89 -32.55
CA LEU A 354 -2.60 34.40 -33.94
C LEU A 354 -3.58 35.27 -34.74
N SER A 355 -4.73 35.61 -34.16
CA SER A 355 -5.71 36.50 -34.76
C SER A 355 -5.13 37.90 -35.03
N GLY A 356 -4.36 38.44 -34.08
CA GLY A 356 -3.62 39.68 -34.24
C GLY A 356 -2.60 39.64 -35.37
N ALA A 357 -1.82 38.53 -35.44
CA ALA A 357 -0.83 38.33 -36.52
C ALA A 357 -1.49 38.28 -37.90
N ILE A 358 -2.62 37.54 -38.02
CA ILE A 358 -3.40 37.45 -39.27
C ILE A 358 -3.97 38.85 -39.64
N ALA A 359 -4.50 39.61 -38.66
CA ALA A 359 -5.02 40.93 -38.91
C ALA A 359 -3.91 41.89 -39.39
N LEU A 360 -2.71 41.86 -38.82
CA LEU A 360 -1.56 42.65 -39.28
C LEU A 360 -1.11 42.29 -40.69
N LEU A 361 -1.06 41.00 -41.01
CA LEU A 361 -0.73 40.51 -42.34
C LEU A 361 -1.76 40.95 -43.38
N LEU A 362 -3.04 40.95 -43.04
CA LEU A 362 -4.12 41.46 -43.83
C LEU A 362 -3.96 42.96 -44.07
N LEU A 363 -3.62 43.72 -43.06
CA LEU A 363 -3.41 45.14 -43.14
C LEU A 363 -2.20 45.48 -44.04
N ASP A 364 -1.12 44.70 -43.96
CA ASP A 364 0.04 44.81 -44.82
C ASP A 364 -0.31 44.55 -46.29
N VAL A 365 -1.08 43.48 -46.57
CA VAL A 365 -1.55 43.18 -47.93
C VAL A 365 -2.45 44.29 -48.47
N LEU A 366 -3.36 44.83 -47.65
CA LEU A 366 -4.22 45.94 -48.04
C LEU A 366 -3.41 47.21 -48.30
N ALA A 367 -2.44 47.53 -47.46
CA ALA A 367 -1.55 48.66 -47.63
C ALA A 367 -0.71 48.54 -48.91
N SER A 368 -0.18 47.37 -49.18
CA SER A 368 0.60 47.08 -50.43
C SER A 368 -0.26 47.20 -51.66
N LEU A 369 -1.50 46.77 -51.67
CA LEU A 369 -2.47 46.94 -52.74
C LEU A 369 -2.88 48.39 -52.91
N ALA A 370 -3.02 49.18 -51.86
CA ALA A 370 -3.31 50.57 -51.87
C ALA A 370 -2.19 51.36 -52.52
N LEU A 371 -0.95 51.16 -52.05
CA LEU A 371 0.26 51.82 -52.60
C LEU A 371 0.54 51.42 -54.06
N GLY A 372 0.19 50.21 -54.47
CA GLY A 372 0.29 49.69 -55.82
C GLY A 372 -0.83 50.19 -56.76
N GLY A 373 -1.77 51.01 -56.28
CA GLY A 373 -2.88 51.53 -57.10
C GLY A 373 -3.87 50.47 -57.58
N ARG A 374 -3.85 49.28 -57.00
CA ARG A 374 -4.64 48.10 -57.39
C ARG A 374 -5.86 47.82 -56.53
N LEU A 375 -6.25 48.74 -55.64
CA LEU A 375 -7.43 48.58 -54.77
C LEU A 375 -8.77 48.66 -55.59
N TRP A 376 -8.76 49.15 -56.81
CA TRP A 376 -9.96 49.29 -57.61
C TRP A 376 -9.90 48.38 -58.83
N GLY A 377 -10.56 47.22 -58.79
CA GLY A 377 -10.64 46.30 -59.93
C GLY A 377 -11.21 44.94 -59.51
N ALA A 378 -11.75 44.17 -60.48
CA ALA A 378 -12.42 42.88 -60.22
C ALA A 378 -11.57 41.84 -59.49
N ARG A 379 -10.24 41.97 -59.47
CA ARG A 379 -9.35 41.07 -58.72
C ARG A 379 -9.18 41.49 -57.25
N ALA A 380 -9.35 42.76 -56.92
CA ALA A 380 -9.32 43.24 -55.53
C ALA A 380 -10.58 42.85 -54.79
N THR A 381 -11.74 42.91 -55.43
CA THR A 381 -13.01 42.43 -54.83
C THR A 381 -13.02 40.94 -54.61
N ALA A 382 -12.40 40.12 -55.47
CA ALA A 382 -12.25 38.70 -55.27
C ALA A 382 -11.33 38.34 -54.09
N ALA A 383 -10.22 39.08 -53.89
CA ALA A 383 -9.33 38.90 -52.76
C ALA A 383 -9.97 39.27 -51.42
N VAL A 384 -10.73 40.36 -51.36
CA VAL A 384 -11.47 40.79 -50.16
C VAL A 384 -12.60 39.81 -49.83
N LEU A 385 -13.29 39.27 -50.82
CA LEU A 385 -14.32 38.25 -50.63
C LEU A 385 -13.73 36.90 -50.15
N ALA A 386 -12.60 36.46 -50.71
CA ALA A 386 -11.89 35.27 -50.24
C ALA A 386 -11.42 35.41 -48.80
N LEU A 387 -10.98 36.61 -48.41
CA LEU A 387 -10.55 36.90 -47.03
C LEU A 387 -11.69 36.99 -46.04
N ALA A 388 -12.87 37.48 -46.46
CA ALA A 388 -14.06 37.56 -45.60
C ALA A 388 -14.71 36.18 -45.29
N VAL A 389 -14.39 35.17 -46.08
CA VAL A 389 -14.88 33.80 -45.91
C VAL A 389 -13.98 32.98 -44.95
N LEU A 390 -12.71 33.36 -44.76
CA LEU A 390 -11.77 32.68 -43.90
C LEU A 390 -12.21 32.60 -42.41
N PRO A 391 -12.82 33.61 -41.77
CA PRO A 391 -13.31 33.50 -40.40
C PRO A 391 -14.46 32.49 -40.20
N GLY A 392 -15.18 32.14 -41.28
CA GLY A 392 -16.28 31.16 -41.21
C GLY A 392 -15.85 29.70 -41.04
N PHE A 393 -14.57 29.40 -41.24
CA PHE A 393 -13.99 28.07 -41.05
C PHE A 393 -13.25 27.89 -39.72
N ALA A 394 -13.24 28.90 -38.85
CA ALA A 394 -12.79 28.74 -37.49
C ALA A 394 -13.84 27.93 -36.72
N HIS A 395 -13.99 26.64 -37.06
CA HIS A 395 -14.56 25.67 -36.13
C HIS A 395 -13.65 25.65 -34.91
N GLN A 396 -14.26 25.74 -33.76
CA GLN A 396 -13.59 25.59 -32.47
C GLN A 396 -12.67 24.36 -32.52
N ALA A 397 -11.39 24.60 -32.77
CA ALA A 397 -10.39 23.61 -32.42
C ALA A 397 -10.43 23.53 -30.91
N HIS A 398 -11.15 22.54 -30.39
CA HIS A 398 -10.95 22.09 -29.03
C HIS A 398 -9.52 21.59 -29.01
N ALA A 399 -8.65 22.31 -28.33
CA ALA A 399 -7.40 21.75 -27.91
C ALA A 399 -7.76 20.52 -27.07
N GLN A 400 -7.53 19.34 -27.62
CA GLN A 400 -7.45 18.13 -26.80
C GLN A 400 -6.41 18.48 -25.74
N SER A 401 -6.80 18.37 -24.48
CA SER A 401 -5.86 18.59 -23.40
C SER A 401 -4.72 17.58 -23.56
N ASP A 402 -3.49 18.01 -23.30
CA ASP A 402 -2.32 17.12 -23.31
C ASP A 402 -2.55 15.87 -22.43
N ASP A 403 -3.49 15.95 -21.48
CA ASP A 403 -3.96 14.85 -20.62
C ASP A 403 -4.66 13.73 -21.41
N ASP A 404 -5.48 14.05 -22.43
CA ASP A 404 -6.12 13.02 -23.26
C ASP A 404 -5.10 12.28 -24.15
N PHE A 405 -4.03 12.97 -24.57
CA PHE A 405 -2.93 12.35 -25.29
C PHE A 405 -2.07 11.47 -24.39
N ALA A 406 -1.81 11.91 -23.16
CA ALA A 406 -1.05 11.14 -22.17
C ALA A 406 -1.83 9.88 -21.73
N LEU A 407 -3.14 9.98 -21.53
CA LEU A 407 -4.01 8.84 -21.22
C LEU A 407 -4.10 7.84 -22.38
N ALA A 408 -4.18 8.30 -23.62
CA ALA A 408 -4.18 7.44 -24.80
C ALA A 408 -2.83 6.72 -24.98
N ALA A 409 -1.71 7.42 -24.77
CA ALA A 409 -0.36 6.84 -24.86
C ALA A 409 -0.09 5.80 -23.74
N THR A 410 -0.64 5.97 -22.53
CA THR A 410 -0.52 4.99 -21.45
C THR A 410 -1.40 3.78 -21.65
N SER A 411 -2.53 3.89 -22.32
CA SER A 411 -3.40 2.74 -22.63
C SER A 411 -2.83 1.84 -23.74
N GLU A 412 -2.05 2.38 -24.68
CA GLU A 412 -1.40 1.58 -25.73
C GLU A 412 -0.14 0.83 -25.22
N LEU A 413 0.54 1.35 -24.19
CA LEU A 413 1.71 0.70 -23.58
C LEU A 413 1.34 -0.49 -22.66
N ALA A 414 0.07 -0.67 -22.31
CA ALA A 414 -0.41 -1.78 -21.48
C ALA A 414 -0.76 -3.05 -22.29
N LEU A 415 -0.60 -3.04 -23.61
CA LEU A 415 -0.95 -4.15 -24.52
C LEU A 415 0.24 -4.67 -25.36
N ALA A 416 1.50 -4.36 -24.97
CA ALA A 416 2.69 -4.86 -25.64
C ALA A 416 3.54 -5.73 -24.72
#